data_f8a2c7ee214cda21d58a84fbe00c2c49
#
_entry.id   f8a2c7ee214cda21d58a84fbe00c2c49
#
_cell.length_a   1.000
_cell.length_b   1.000
_cell.length_c   1.000
_cell.angle_alpha   90.00
_cell.angle_beta   90.00
_cell.angle_gamma   90.00
#
_symmetry.space_group_name_H-M   'P 1'
#
loop_
_entity.id
_entity.type
_entity.pdbx_description
1 polymer ?
#
loop_
_entity_poly.entity_id
_entity_poly.type
_entity_poly.pdbx_seq_one_letter_code
_entity_poly.pdbx_strand_id
1 'polypeptide(L)'
;EAFLIKYKGRILGTIAAVVIIIAGFMGYKHFISEPNEMKASEALFKGEQYFGADNFETALNGDSIGYKGFLKVADEFSGTAAGNLANAYAGICYAQLGKYEDAVKYLDKFSAKDQLVSPAILGTIGNCYAEMGQLDKAAGTLLKAADKADSQALSPIYLIQAGQLFEKLGKNSEAVKAYTLVKEKYF
;
A
#
# COMPACT_ATOMS: atom_id res chain seq x y z
N GLU A 1 39.43 -15.77 -31.22
CA GLU A 1 38.69 -16.38 -32.37
C GLU A 1 38.41 -17.87 -32.16
N ALA A 2 39.37 -18.70 -31.75
CA ALA A 2 39.19 -20.15 -31.53
C ALA A 2 38.10 -20.49 -30.49
N PHE A 3 37.91 -19.67 -29.42
CA PHE A 3 36.87 -19.84 -28.41
C PHE A 3 35.47 -19.65 -29.01
N LEU A 4 35.27 -18.61 -29.80
CA LEU A 4 34.01 -18.32 -30.46
C LEU A 4 33.57 -19.40 -31.43
N ILE A 5 34.51 -19.93 -32.19
CA ILE A 5 34.24 -21.01 -33.14
C ILE A 5 33.88 -22.30 -32.41
N LYS A 6 34.59 -22.64 -31.31
CA LYS A 6 34.36 -23.86 -30.53
C LYS A 6 33.00 -23.87 -29.83
N TYR A 7 32.51 -22.71 -29.40
CA TYR A 7 31.23 -22.58 -28.61
C TYR A 7 30.10 -21.93 -29.39
N LYS A 8 30.26 -21.70 -30.71
CA LYS A 8 29.27 -21.03 -31.57
C LYS A 8 27.83 -21.55 -31.39
N GLY A 9 27.63 -22.86 -31.35
CA GLY A 9 26.29 -23.46 -31.20
C GLY A 9 25.67 -23.18 -29.84
N ARG A 10 26.47 -23.21 -28.75
CA ARG A 10 25.99 -22.89 -27.41
C ARG A 10 25.67 -21.40 -27.27
N ILE A 11 26.50 -20.53 -27.82
CA ILE A 11 26.29 -19.08 -27.80
C ILE A 11 25.02 -18.74 -28.58
N LEU A 12 24.83 -19.28 -29.78
CA LEU A 12 23.59 -19.08 -30.56
C LEU A 12 22.35 -19.60 -29.83
N GLY A 13 22.44 -20.77 -29.20
CA GLY A 13 21.35 -21.36 -28.43
C GLY A 13 20.98 -20.46 -27.22
N THR A 14 21.97 -19.93 -26.51
CA THR A 14 21.72 -18.99 -25.38
C THR A 14 21.07 -17.69 -25.85
N ILE A 15 21.56 -17.12 -26.97
CA ILE A 15 20.97 -15.89 -27.54
C ILE A 15 19.51 -16.16 -27.96
N ALA A 16 19.24 -17.26 -28.65
CA ALA A 16 17.90 -17.63 -29.05
C ALA A 16 16.95 -17.80 -27.84
N ALA A 17 17.41 -18.45 -26.77
CA ALA A 17 16.63 -18.58 -25.53
C ALA A 17 16.32 -17.22 -24.89
N VAL A 18 17.28 -16.31 -24.82
CA VAL A 18 17.09 -14.95 -24.30
C VAL A 18 16.08 -14.18 -25.15
N VAL A 19 16.16 -14.26 -26.47
CA VAL A 19 15.21 -13.60 -27.39
C VAL A 19 13.78 -14.14 -27.18
N ILE A 20 13.61 -15.45 -27.02
CA ILE A 20 12.30 -16.07 -26.77
C ILE A 20 11.73 -15.59 -25.43
N ILE A 21 12.53 -15.51 -24.37
CA ILE A 21 12.11 -15.01 -23.06
C ILE A 21 11.67 -13.55 -23.15
N ILE A 22 12.44 -12.70 -23.83
CA ILE A 22 12.10 -11.28 -24.02
C ILE A 22 10.81 -11.13 -24.82
N ALA A 23 10.68 -11.87 -25.93
CA ALA A 23 9.48 -11.83 -26.77
C ALA A 23 8.24 -12.33 -25.99
N GLY A 24 8.38 -13.40 -25.22
CA GLY A 24 7.32 -13.90 -24.34
C GLY A 24 6.90 -12.88 -23.27
N PHE A 25 7.88 -12.23 -22.64
CA PHE A 25 7.61 -11.18 -21.65
C PHE A 25 6.92 -9.95 -22.27
N MET A 26 7.39 -9.49 -23.43
CA MET A 26 6.77 -8.37 -24.16
C MET A 26 5.33 -8.71 -24.61
N GLY A 27 5.13 -9.92 -25.12
CA GLY A 27 3.81 -10.42 -25.48
C GLY A 27 2.86 -10.46 -24.30
N TYR A 28 3.28 -11.05 -23.18
CA TYR A 28 2.50 -11.05 -21.93
C TYR A 28 2.16 -9.63 -21.45
N LYS A 29 3.15 -8.75 -21.44
CA LYS A 29 2.95 -7.36 -21.03
C LYS A 29 1.91 -6.66 -21.89
N HIS A 30 2.05 -6.71 -23.19
CA HIS A 30 1.20 -5.97 -24.15
C HIS A 30 -0.23 -6.55 -24.26
N PHE A 31 -0.36 -7.89 -24.32
CA PHE A 31 -1.66 -8.52 -24.57
C PHE A 31 -2.44 -8.88 -23.31
N ILE A 32 -1.79 -8.98 -22.16
CA ILE A 32 -2.43 -9.41 -20.92
C ILE A 32 -2.32 -8.34 -19.83
N SER A 33 -1.12 -7.89 -19.50
CA SER A 33 -0.88 -7.01 -18.35
C SER A 33 -1.44 -5.60 -18.58
N GLU A 34 -1.13 -4.95 -19.70
CA GLU A 34 -1.59 -3.59 -20.01
C GLU A 34 -3.12 -3.49 -20.13
N PRO A 35 -3.83 -4.36 -20.89
CA PRO A 35 -5.29 -4.32 -20.94
C PRO A 35 -5.95 -4.57 -19.57
N ASN A 36 -5.34 -5.43 -18.74
CA ASN A 36 -5.86 -5.70 -17.41
C ASN A 36 -5.68 -4.51 -16.47
N GLU A 37 -4.53 -3.83 -16.51
CA GLU A 37 -4.27 -2.60 -15.76
C GLU A 37 -5.24 -1.47 -16.18
N MET A 38 -5.54 -1.32 -17.48
CA MET A 38 -6.49 -0.32 -17.96
C MET A 38 -7.91 -0.56 -17.41
N LYS A 39 -8.39 -1.82 -17.43
CA LYS A 39 -9.70 -2.18 -16.85
C LYS A 39 -9.73 -1.96 -15.33
N ALA A 40 -8.65 -2.32 -14.65
CA ALA A 40 -8.50 -2.11 -13.22
C ALA A 40 -8.54 -0.61 -12.87
N SER A 41 -7.83 0.21 -13.63
CA SER A 41 -7.78 1.67 -13.43
C SER A 41 -9.14 2.33 -13.70
N GLU A 42 -9.87 1.89 -14.72
CA GLU A 42 -11.24 2.39 -14.98
C GLU A 42 -12.20 2.03 -13.84
N ALA A 43 -12.12 0.79 -13.34
CA ALA A 43 -12.93 0.35 -12.22
C ALA A 43 -12.56 1.10 -10.93
N LEU A 44 -11.27 1.30 -10.67
CA LEU A 44 -10.77 2.07 -9.54
C LEU A 44 -11.31 3.51 -9.55
N PHE A 45 -11.21 4.19 -10.70
CA PHE A 45 -11.66 5.57 -10.86
C PHE A 45 -13.14 5.77 -10.50
N LYS A 46 -14.01 4.82 -10.86
CA LYS A 46 -15.43 4.86 -10.44
C LYS A 46 -15.58 4.78 -8.91
N GLY A 47 -14.76 3.97 -8.26
CA GLY A 47 -14.73 3.88 -6.81
C GLY A 47 -14.25 5.16 -6.13
N GLU A 48 -13.23 5.81 -6.71
CA GLU A 48 -12.69 7.08 -6.21
C GLU A 48 -13.74 8.19 -6.24
N GLN A 49 -14.65 8.19 -7.20
CA GLN A 49 -15.75 9.16 -7.24
C GLN A 49 -16.72 8.98 -6.04
N TYR A 50 -17.10 7.74 -5.73
CA TYR A 50 -17.91 7.45 -4.54
C TYR A 50 -17.16 7.76 -3.24
N PHE A 51 -15.87 7.43 -3.19
CA PHE A 51 -14.99 7.72 -2.05
C PHE A 51 -14.88 9.23 -1.81
N GLY A 52 -14.66 10.02 -2.87
CA GLY A 52 -14.58 11.48 -2.79
C GLY A 52 -15.90 12.17 -2.42
N ALA A 53 -17.02 11.46 -2.54
CA ALA A 53 -18.33 11.89 -2.10
C ALA A 53 -18.70 11.35 -0.70
N ASP A 54 -17.74 10.82 0.05
CA ASP A 54 -17.90 10.17 1.36
C ASP A 54 -18.91 9.00 1.37
N ASN A 55 -19.25 8.46 0.19
CA ASN A 55 -20.12 7.30 0.06
C ASN A 55 -19.31 6.00 0.17
N PHE A 56 -18.75 5.78 1.36
CA PHE A 56 -17.81 4.68 1.63
C PHE A 56 -18.44 3.29 1.46
N GLU A 57 -19.72 3.15 1.78
CA GLU A 57 -20.44 1.87 1.60
C GLU A 57 -20.52 1.48 0.11
N THR A 58 -20.90 2.43 -0.77
CA THR A 58 -20.97 2.18 -2.22
C THR A 58 -19.57 2.06 -2.84
N ALA A 59 -18.62 2.89 -2.40
CA ALA A 59 -17.23 2.78 -2.83
C ALA A 59 -16.66 1.38 -2.54
N LEU A 60 -16.99 0.82 -1.38
CA LEU A 60 -16.51 -0.48 -0.93
C LEU A 60 -17.18 -1.65 -1.68
N ASN A 61 -18.53 -1.64 -1.75
CA ASN A 61 -19.33 -2.80 -2.16
C ASN A 61 -19.82 -2.73 -3.60
N GLY A 62 -19.79 -1.55 -4.23
CA GLY A 62 -20.31 -1.32 -5.56
C GLY A 62 -21.74 -0.79 -5.57
N ASP A 63 -22.25 -0.54 -6.79
CA ASP A 63 -23.58 -0.02 -7.05
C ASP A 63 -24.44 -1.00 -7.89
N SER A 64 -25.71 -0.63 -8.10
CA SER A 64 -26.63 -1.41 -8.93
C SER A 64 -26.49 -1.14 -10.44
N ILE A 65 -25.65 -0.20 -10.85
CA ILE A 65 -25.54 0.28 -12.24
C ILE A 65 -24.21 -0.09 -12.91
N GLY A 66 -23.39 -0.92 -12.26
CA GLY A 66 -22.23 -1.57 -12.88
C GLY A 66 -20.88 -1.31 -12.25
N TYR A 67 -20.78 -0.51 -11.19
CA TYR A 67 -19.56 -0.42 -10.39
C TYR A 67 -19.52 -1.58 -9.37
N LYS A 68 -18.41 -2.33 -9.37
CA LYS A 68 -18.29 -3.57 -8.60
C LYS A 68 -17.85 -3.38 -7.14
N GLY A 69 -17.36 -2.21 -6.77
CA GLY A 69 -16.78 -1.92 -5.45
C GLY A 69 -15.28 -2.22 -5.34
N PHE A 70 -14.58 -1.48 -4.46
CA PHE A 70 -13.15 -1.68 -4.24
C PHE A 70 -12.78 -3.11 -3.83
N LEU A 71 -13.66 -3.80 -3.11
CA LEU A 71 -13.41 -5.19 -2.70
C LEU A 71 -13.24 -6.11 -3.92
N LYS A 72 -14.12 -5.98 -4.91
CA LYS A 72 -14.04 -6.78 -6.14
C LYS A 72 -12.91 -6.30 -7.05
N VAL A 73 -12.65 -5.00 -7.12
CA VAL A 73 -11.51 -4.48 -7.89
C VAL A 73 -10.20 -5.02 -7.34
N ALA A 74 -10.01 -5.02 -6.01
CA ALA A 74 -8.83 -5.57 -5.37
C ALA A 74 -8.64 -7.07 -5.61
N ASP A 75 -9.73 -7.84 -5.67
CA ASP A 75 -9.70 -9.28 -5.90
C ASP A 75 -9.47 -9.62 -7.39
N GLU A 76 -10.32 -9.11 -8.27
CA GLU A 76 -10.26 -9.39 -9.72
C GLU A 76 -8.97 -8.91 -10.38
N PHE A 77 -8.39 -7.83 -9.87
CA PHE A 77 -7.19 -7.19 -10.42
C PHE A 77 -5.99 -7.19 -9.48
N SER A 78 -5.89 -8.19 -8.62
CA SER A 78 -4.86 -8.29 -7.57
C SER A 78 -3.41 -8.21 -8.08
N GLY A 79 -3.16 -8.53 -9.35
CA GLY A 79 -1.84 -8.43 -10.00
C GLY A 79 -1.52 -7.07 -10.62
N THR A 80 -2.40 -6.06 -10.48
CA THR A 80 -2.25 -4.73 -11.08
C THR A 80 -1.94 -3.66 -10.01
N ALA A 81 -1.40 -2.52 -10.44
CA ALA A 81 -1.18 -1.38 -9.55
C ALA A 81 -2.51 -0.81 -9.03
N ALA A 82 -3.54 -0.75 -9.89
CA ALA A 82 -4.87 -0.30 -9.51
C ALA A 82 -5.54 -1.26 -8.51
N GLY A 83 -5.40 -2.59 -8.69
CA GLY A 83 -5.89 -3.58 -7.72
C GLY A 83 -5.18 -3.50 -6.37
N ASN A 84 -3.86 -3.25 -6.37
CA ASN A 84 -3.11 -2.97 -5.15
C ASN A 84 -3.62 -1.70 -4.44
N LEU A 85 -3.90 -0.63 -5.19
CA LEU A 85 -4.43 0.62 -4.64
C LEU A 85 -5.89 0.44 -4.15
N ALA A 86 -6.68 -0.41 -4.80
CA ALA A 86 -8.03 -0.74 -4.34
C ALA A 86 -8.04 -1.38 -2.94
N ASN A 87 -6.99 -2.12 -2.54
CA ASN A 87 -6.86 -2.59 -1.16
C ASN A 87 -6.72 -1.42 -0.17
N ALA A 88 -5.93 -0.39 -0.51
CA ALA A 88 -5.79 0.79 0.33
C ALA A 88 -7.12 1.53 0.49
N TYR A 89 -7.82 1.80 -0.61
CA TYR A 89 -9.14 2.44 -0.58
C TYR A 89 -10.17 1.61 0.20
N ALA A 90 -10.21 0.30 -0.03
CA ALA A 90 -11.11 -0.58 0.73
C ALA A 90 -10.82 -0.52 2.24
N GLY A 91 -9.57 -0.56 2.63
CA GLY A 91 -9.17 -0.44 4.03
C GLY A 91 -9.54 0.91 4.63
N ILE A 92 -9.34 2.02 3.90
CA ILE A 92 -9.76 3.35 4.36
C ILE A 92 -11.28 3.43 4.48
N CYS A 93 -12.04 2.91 3.50
CA CYS A 93 -13.50 2.84 3.60
C CYS A 93 -13.95 2.08 4.86
N TYR A 94 -13.35 0.93 5.15
CA TYR A 94 -13.64 0.18 6.37
C TYR A 94 -13.33 0.98 7.64
N ALA A 95 -12.22 1.71 7.67
CA ALA A 95 -11.87 2.56 8.80
C ALA A 95 -12.89 3.67 9.01
N GLN A 96 -13.35 4.34 7.94
CA GLN A 96 -14.40 5.37 7.99
C GLN A 96 -15.75 4.81 8.43
N LEU A 97 -16.03 3.55 8.13
CA LEU A 97 -17.23 2.83 8.56
C LEU A 97 -17.11 2.24 9.98
N GLY A 98 -16.00 2.47 10.70
CA GLY A 98 -15.76 1.93 12.05
C GLY A 98 -15.46 0.44 12.10
N LYS A 99 -15.19 -0.20 10.95
CA LYS A 99 -14.87 -1.63 10.82
C LYS A 99 -13.35 -1.83 10.85
N TYR A 100 -12.73 -1.56 12.00
CA TYR A 100 -11.28 -1.39 12.13
C TYR A 100 -10.48 -2.67 11.87
N GLU A 101 -10.99 -3.85 12.23
CA GLU A 101 -10.34 -5.12 11.95
C GLU A 101 -10.25 -5.39 10.43
N ASP A 102 -11.36 -5.16 9.72
CA ASP A 102 -11.39 -5.27 8.26
C ASP A 102 -10.51 -4.21 7.59
N ALA A 103 -10.49 -2.99 8.14
CA ALA A 103 -9.61 -1.92 7.68
C ALA A 103 -8.15 -2.37 7.70
N VAL A 104 -7.65 -2.84 8.83
CA VAL A 104 -6.26 -3.34 8.97
C VAL A 104 -6.00 -4.48 7.98
N LYS A 105 -6.92 -5.45 7.86
CA LYS A 105 -6.79 -6.58 6.94
C LYS A 105 -6.59 -6.17 5.48
N TYR A 106 -7.27 -5.12 5.02
CA TYR A 106 -7.13 -4.63 3.64
C TYR A 106 -5.95 -3.70 3.47
N LEU A 107 -5.68 -2.82 4.44
CA LEU A 107 -4.51 -1.94 4.43
C LEU A 107 -3.18 -2.72 4.43
N ASP A 108 -3.11 -3.82 5.15
CA ASP A 108 -1.93 -4.71 5.18
C ASP A 108 -1.64 -5.39 3.84
N LYS A 109 -2.64 -5.51 2.94
CA LYS A 109 -2.44 -6.04 1.58
C LYS A 109 -1.82 -5.01 0.65
N PHE A 110 -1.94 -3.72 0.95
CA PHE A 110 -1.34 -2.65 0.14
C PHE A 110 0.18 -2.69 0.26
N SER A 111 0.86 -2.59 -0.86
CA SER A 111 2.33 -2.58 -0.91
C SER A 111 2.83 -1.47 -1.83
N ALA A 112 3.61 -0.56 -1.26
CA ALA A 112 4.37 0.44 -2.00
C ALA A 112 5.70 0.72 -1.31
N LYS A 113 6.66 1.27 -2.06
CA LYS A 113 8.00 1.62 -1.56
C LYS A 113 8.23 3.13 -1.50
N ASP A 114 7.17 3.90 -1.47
CA ASP A 114 7.21 5.35 -1.44
C ASP A 114 7.28 5.92 0.00
N GLN A 115 7.58 7.20 0.11
CA GLN A 115 7.70 7.93 1.38
C GLN A 115 6.46 8.79 1.68
N LEU A 116 5.37 8.64 0.94
CA LEU A 116 4.15 9.43 1.12
C LEU A 116 2.94 8.54 1.42
N VAL A 117 2.58 7.65 0.51
CA VAL A 117 1.39 6.81 0.63
C VAL A 117 1.61 5.68 1.65
N SER A 118 2.77 5.00 1.58
CA SER A 118 3.08 3.91 2.53
C SER A 118 3.06 4.35 4.00
N PRO A 119 3.65 5.50 4.39
CA PRO A 119 3.53 6.01 5.76
C PRO A 119 2.09 6.37 6.12
N ALA A 120 1.31 6.95 5.20
CA ALA A 120 -0.09 7.30 5.45
C ALA A 120 -0.94 6.05 5.74
N ILE A 121 -0.72 4.97 4.98
CA ILE A 121 -1.37 3.68 5.24
C ILE A 121 -0.98 3.12 6.61
N LEU A 122 0.31 3.15 6.97
CA LEU A 122 0.76 2.74 8.31
C LEU A 122 0.15 3.61 9.41
N GLY A 123 0.03 4.92 9.18
CA GLY A 123 -0.66 5.84 10.10
C GLY A 123 -2.12 5.44 10.30
N THR A 124 -2.83 5.14 9.22
CA THR A 124 -4.23 4.67 9.28
C THR A 124 -4.35 3.34 10.04
N ILE A 125 -3.45 2.38 9.79
CA ILE A 125 -3.39 1.12 10.55
C ILE A 125 -3.15 1.39 12.05
N GLY A 126 -2.22 2.30 12.37
CA GLY A 126 -1.96 2.71 13.75
C GLY A 126 -3.21 3.28 14.42
N ASN A 127 -3.95 4.16 13.74
CA ASN A 127 -5.20 4.72 14.23
C ASN A 127 -6.27 3.62 14.42
N CYS A 128 -6.41 2.69 13.48
CA CYS A 128 -7.33 1.56 13.64
C CYS A 128 -7.00 0.73 14.89
N TYR A 129 -5.72 0.46 15.17
CA TYR A 129 -5.31 -0.23 16.39
C TYR A 129 -5.64 0.58 17.65
N ALA A 130 -5.52 1.91 17.60
CA ALA A 130 -5.89 2.78 18.72
C ALA A 130 -7.39 2.73 19.01
N GLU A 131 -8.24 2.79 17.97
CA GLU A 131 -9.69 2.66 18.06
C GLU A 131 -10.13 1.28 18.63
N MET A 132 -9.38 0.23 18.30
CA MET A 132 -9.58 -1.12 18.88
C MET A 132 -9.04 -1.26 20.31
N GLY A 133 -8.49 -0.19 20.92
CA GLY A 133 -7.88 -0.23 22.26
C GLY A 133 -6.53 -0.94 22.31
N GLN A 134 -5.94 -1.31 21.16
CA GLN A 134 -4.63 -1.99 21.06
C GLN A 134 -3.49 -0.96 21.05
N LEU A 135 -3.40 -0.15 22.10
CA LEU A 135 -2.57 1.05 22.17
C LEU A 135 -1.07 0.79 21.95
N ASP A 136 -0.55 -0.35 22.39
CA ASP A 136 0.85 -0.73 22.15
C ASP A 136 1.15 -0.99 20.68
N LYS A 137 0.24 -1.69 19.99
CA LYS A 137 0.36 -1.92 18.54
C LYS A 137 0.21 -0.62 17.77
N ALA A 138 -0.72 0.23 18.19
CA ALA A 138 -0.95 1.55 17.60
C ALA A 138 0.33 2.39 17.66
N ALA A 139 0.92 2.57 18.84
CA ALA A 139 2.15 3.33 19.03
C ALA A 139 3.31 2.76 18.20
N GLY A 140 3.50 1.44 18.25
CA GLY A 140 4.55 0.79 17.45
C GLY A 140 4.36 0.93 15.94
N THR A 141 3.11 0.95 15.45
CA THR A 141 2.81 1.14 14.03
C THR A 141 3.02 2.60 13.61
N LEU A 142 2.65 3.56 14.45
CA LEU A 142 2.91 4.98 14.21
C LEU A 142 4.42 5.30 14.20
N LEU A 143 5.23 4.67 15.06
CA LEU A 143 6.69 4.79 14.98
C LEU A 143 7.23 4.28 13.63
N LYS A 144 6.70 3.15 13.13
CA LYS A 144 7.07 2.65 11.80
C LYS A 144 6.64 3.61 10.68
N ALA A 145 5.46 4.25 10.81
CA ALA A 145 5.01 5.27 9.87
C ALA A 145 5.97 6.47 9.83
N ALA A 146 6.40 6.94 11.01
CA ALA A 146 7.35 8.04 11.14
C ALA A 146 8.71 7.72 10.49
N ASP A 147 9.25 6.52 10.76
CA ASP A 147 10.50 6.04 10.19
C ASP A 147 10.41 5.89 8.67
N LYS A 148 9.31 5.31 8.19
CA LYS A 148 9.06 5.11 6.75
C LYS A 148 8.90 6.43 5.99
N ALA A 149 8.27 7.44 6.60
CA ALA A 149 8.11 8.77 6.01
C ALA A 149 9.45 9.49 5.89
N ASP A 150 10.27 9.41 6.93
CA ASP A 150 11.55 10.12 7.08
C ASP A 150 11.48 11.57 6.55
N SER A 151 10.47 12.31 6.99
CA SER A 151 10.06 13.60 6.45
C SER A 151 9.83 14.61 7.57
N GLN A 152 10.33 15.82 7.39
CA GLN A 152 10.09 16.93 8.32
C GLN A 152 8.59 17.28 8.46
N ALA A 153 7.77 16.99 7.46
CA ALA A 153 6.34 17.27 7.49
C ALA A 153 5.52 16.15 8.14
N LEU A 154 5.83 14.88 7.85
CA LEU A 154 4.98 13.75 8.24
C LEU A 154 5.47 13.04 9.51
N SER A 155 6.78 12.82 9.65
CA SER A 155 7.32 12.05 10.77
C SER A 155 6.99 12.64 12.14
N PRO A 156 7.04 13.99 12.36
CA PRO A 156 6.63 14.57 13.63
C PRO A 156 5.20 14.24 14.03
N ILE A 157 4.28 14.21 13.07
CA ILE A 157 2.87 13.92 13.32
C ILE A 157 2.72 12.52 13.93
N TYR A 158 3.32 11.52 13.31
CA TYR A 158 3.25 10.14 13.79
C TYR A 158 3.99 9.93 15.11
N LEU A 159 5.15 10.60 15.30
CA LEU A 159 5.91 10.53 16.55
C LEU A 159 5.13 11.13 17.72
N ILE A 160 4.48 12.27 17.52
CA ILE A 160 3.63 12.91 18.55
C ILE A 160 2.48 11.98 18.92
N GLN A 161 1.78 11.42 17.94
CA GLN A 161 0.68 10.48 18.19
C GLN A 161 1.18 9.23 18.95
N ALA A 162 2.32 8.66 18.57
CA ALA A 162 2.92 7.53 19.28
C ALA A 162 3.28 7.89 20.74
N GLY A 163 3.87 9.08 20.96
CA GLY A 163 4.17 9.59 22.29
C GLY A 163 2.94 9.71 23.17
N GLN A 164 1.85 10.27 22.65
CA GLN A 164 0.56 10.39 23.35
C GLN A 164 -0.04 9.02 23.75
N LEU A 165 0.11 8.02 22.87
CA LEU A 165 -0.32 6.65 23.17
C LEU A 165 0.53 6.02 24.27
N PHE A 166 1.86 6.24 24.26
CA PHE A 166 2.74 5.79 25.33
C PHE A 166 2.42 6.46 26.67
N GLU A 167 2.07 7.75 26.69
CA GLU A 167 1.58 8.41 27.90
C GLU A 167 0.32 7.74 28.46
N LYS A 168 -0.67 7.46 27.60
CA LYS A 168 -1.89 6.74 28.00
C LYS A 168 -1.61 5.35 28.57
N LEU A 169 -0.51 4.71 28.14
CA LEU A 169 -0.06 3.41 28.63
C LEU A 169 0.81 3.51 29.89
N GLY A 170 1.14 4.72 30.38
CA GLY A 170 2.08 4.95 31.48
C GLY A 170 3.53 4.67 31.11
N LYS A 171 3.85 4.54 29.81
CA LYS A 171 5.19 4.30 29.26
C LYS A 171 5.93 5.61 29.02
N ASN A 172 6.19 6.35 30.11
CA ASN A 172 6.72 7.72 30.03
C ASN A 172 8.10 7.79 29.38
N SER A 173 8.94 6.75 29.54
CA SER A 173 10.27 6.70 28.90
C SER A 173 10.16 6.64 27.38
N GLU A 174 9.24 5.84 26.86
CA GLU A 174 8.96 5.70 25.44
C GLU A 174 8.32 6.97 24.86
N ALA A 175 7.43 7.60 25.60
CA ALA A 175 6.85 8.89 25.22
C ALA A 175 7.92 9.98 25.07
N VAL A 176 8.81 10.11 26.08
CA VAL A 176 9.93 11.06 26.03
C VAL A 176 10.84 10.78 24.83
N LYS A 177 11.17 9.52 24.54
CA LYS A 177 11.97 9.18 23.35
C LYS A 177 11.29 9.63 22.05
N ALA A 178 9.99 9.40 21.89
CA ALA A 178 9.25 9.82 20.70
C ALA A 178 9.28 11.35 20.53
N TYR A 179 9.04 12.10 21.59
CA TYR A 179 9.09 13.57 21.55
C TYR A 179 10.52 14.12 21.35
N THR A 180 11.53 13.46 21.91
CA THR A 180 12.92 13.82 21.70
C THR A 180 13.32 13.67 20.23
N LEU A 181 12.90 12.59 19.57
CA LEU A 181 13.11 12.41 18.12
C LEU A 181 12.49 13.54 17.29
N VAL A 182 11.31 14.02 17.67
CA VAL A 182 10.72 15.19 17.00
C VAL A 182 11.66 16.38 17.11
N LYS A 183 12.12 16.71 18.33
CA LYS A 183 12.97 17.88 18.60
C LYS A 183 14.35 17.78 17.93
N GLU A 184 15.00 16.61 17.98
CA GLU A 184 16.39 16.47 17.56
C GLU A 184 16.56 16.21 16.07
N LYS A 185 15.59 15.54 15.43
CA LYS A 185 15.71 15.13 14.03
C LYS A 185 14.89 15.98 13.07
N TYR A 186 13.78 16.59 13.52
CA TYR A 186 12.82 17.23 12.63
C TYR A 186 12.54 18.72 12.92
N PHE A 187 13.26 19.32 13.88
CA PHE A 187 13.19 20.76 14.19
C PHE A 187 14.56 21.42 14.17
#